data_bceaff08730f44cdeba9159c51a6c22e
#
_entry.id   bceaff08730f44cdeba9159c51a6c22e
#
_cell.length_a   1.000
_cell.length_b   1.000
_cell.length_c   1.000
_cell.angle_alpha   90.00
_cell.angle_beta   90.00
_cell.angle_gamma   90.00
#
_symmetry.space_group_name_H-M   'P 1'
#
loop_
_entity.id
_entity.type
_entity.pdbx_description
1 polymer ?
#
loop_
_entity_poly.entity_id
_entity_poly.type
_entity_poly.pdbx_seq_one_letter_code
_entity_poly.pdbx_strand_id
1 'polypeptide(L)'
;ERLSFIPIIKENNHYFMESYALGKLNFKDIKNFAAISGIKSLYPMLDDGFISDILNIKLNNAYLIKNQGFENISHQQDWFNKISAAIIKSSPIEFTYKEKKRVVNPYKLINNQGVWYLLADENEQLKSFTFSKIKQFSWSNESKVFTPKKEFLDKISQNDTNWFSQELIEVVLEINNTAKEYFFRKDTLPNKQILEQKENYFTVSTKVSYDDEILRV
;
A
#
# COMPACT_ATOMS: atom_id res chain seq x y z
N GLU A 1 19.31 25.20 0.84
CA GLU A 1 19.24 23.78 0.39
C GLU A 1 19.60 22.75 1.47
N ARG A 2 20.43 23.10 2.48
CA ARG A 2 20.82 22.15 3.55
C ARG A 2 19.74 21.89 4.60
N LEU A 3 18.67 22.68 4.67
CA LEU A 3 17.62 22.57 5.69
C LEU A 3 16.35 21.82 5.21
N SER A 4 16.29 21.41 3.93
CA SER A 4 15.09 20.76 3.37
C SER A 4 14.78 19.37 3.94
N PHE A 5 15.71 18.77 4.69
CA PHE A 5 15.53 17.48 5.36
C PHE A 5 15.18 17.58 6.84
N ILE A 6 15.18 18.80 7.40
CA ILE A 6 14.83 19.01 8.80
C ILE A 6 13.34 19.34 8.87
N PRO A 7 12.51 18.52 9.54
CA PRO A 7 11.08 18.76 9.67
C PRO A 7 10.84 19.90 10.67
N ILE A 8 10.89 21.11 10.14
CA ILE A 8 10.55 22.32 10.89
C ILE A 8 9.09 22.66 10.62
N ILE A 9 8.29 22.70 11.67
CA ILE A 9 6.88 23.10 11.63
C ILE A 9 6.75 24.54 12.16
N LYS A 10 5.85 25.29 11.53
CA LYS A 10 5.45 26.61 12.01
C LYS A 10 4.01 26.55 12.51
N GLU A 11 3.82 26.78 13.81
CA GLU A 11 2.51 26.96 14.43
C GLU A 11 2.50 28.23 15.29
N ASN A 12 1.42 28.99 15.21
CA ASN A 12 1.23 30.23 16.03
C ASN A 12 2.46 31.15 16.04
N ASN A 13 3.08 31.35 14.89
CA ASN A 13 4.27 32.16 14.70
C ASN A 13 5.56 31.67 15.39
N HIS A 14 5.57 30.44 15.90
CA HIS A 14 6.74 29.75 16.44
C HIS A 14 7.20 28.64 15.51
N TYR A 15 8.51 28.42 15.48
CA TYR A 15 9.12 27.29 14.73
C TYR A 15 9.58 26.24 15.73
N PHE A 16 9.21 24.99 15.49
CA PHE A 16 9.69 23.87 16.29
C PHE A 16 10.03 22.67 15.40
N MET A 17 10.78 21.76 15.96
CA MET A 17 11.20 20.53 15.28
C MET A 17 10.37 19.36 15.78
N GLU A 18 9.92 18.50 14.88
CA GLU A 18 9.22 17.27 15.23
C GLU A 18 10.08 16.37 16.13
N SER A 19 9.44 15.75 17.13
CA SER A 19 10.13 14.95 18.15
C SER A 19 10.98 13.82 17.56
N TYR A 20 10.52 13.18 16.49
CA TYR A 20 11.26 12.09 15.83
C TYR A 20 12.59 12.56 15.25
N ALA A 21 12.70 13.80 14.78
CA ALA A 21 13.93 14.35 14.24
C ALA A 21 15.00 14.59 15.33
N LEU A 22 14.58 14.64 16.59
CA LEU A 22 15.45 14.70 17.77
C LEU A 22 15.81 13.31 18.30
N GLY A 23 15.43 12.24 17.58
CA GLY A 23 15.64 10.86 18.03
C GLY A 23 14.69 10.43 19.16
N LYS A 24 13.60 11.18 19.39
CA LYS A 24 12.59 10.86 20.41
C LYS A 24 11.28 10.50 19.70
N LEU A 25 10.96 9.20 19.69
CA LEU A 25 9.66 8.73 19.21
C LEU A 25 8.63 8.81 20.34
N ASN A 26 7.46 9.35 20.02
CA ASN A 26 6.29 9.32 20.88
C ASN A 26 5.26 8.28 20.38
N PHE A 27 4.21 8.03 21.16
CA PHE A 27 3.19 7.04 20.79
C PHE A 27 2.45 7.40 19.48
N LYS A 28 2.31 8.67 19.15
CA LYS A 28 1.72 9.12 17.88
C LYS A 28 2.60 8.70 16.70
N ASP A 29 3.92 8.85 16.81
CA ASP A 29 4.86 8.44 15.76
C ASP A 29 4.81 6.94 15.55
N ILE A 30 4.73 6.16 16.64
CA ILE A 30 4.61 4.70 16.60
C ILE A 30 3.28 4.28 15.95
N LYS A 31 2.16 4.92 16.30
CA LYS A 31 0.86 4.67 15.68
C LYS A 31 0.86 5.00 14.19
N ASN A 32 1.50 6.10 13.79
CA ASN A 32 1.66 6.46 12.38
C ASN A 32 2.50 5.42 11.64
N PHE A 33 3.60 4.98 12.23
CA PHE A 33 4.43 3.90 11.67
C PHE A 33 3.61 2.61 11.52
N ALA A 34 2.86 2.20 12.54
CA ALA A 34 2.02 1.02 12.50
C ALA A 34 0.93 1.11 11.41
N ALA A 35 0.35 2.30 11.21
CA ALA A 35 -0.65 2.52 10.17
C ALA A 35 -0.04 2.43 8.75
N ILE A 36 1.11 3.08 8.52
CA ILE A 36 1.79 3.10 7.22
C ILE A 36 2.36 1.72 6.88
N SER A 37 2.89 1.00 7.87
CA SER A 37 3.46 -0.35 7.68
C SER A 37 2.40 -1.46 7.58
N GLY A 38 1.11 -1.14 7.76
CA GLY A 38 0.02 -2.12 7.72
C GLY A 38 -0.06 -3.04 8.94
N ILE A 39 0.81 -2.86 9.94
CA ILE A 39 0.81 -3.72 11.14
C ILE A 39 -0.28 -3.35 12.15
N LYS A 40 -0.98 -2.24 11.95
CA LYS A 40 -2.04 -1.80 12.86
C LYS A 40 -3.13 -2.85 13.05
N SER A 41 -3.54 -3.51 11.98
CA SER A 41 -4.58 -4.55 12.00
C SER A 41 -4.08 -5.92 12.46
N LEU A 42 -2.77 -6.06 12.70
CA LEU A 42 -2.18 -7.28 13.22
C LEU A 42 -2.53 -7.52 14.69
N TYR A 43 -2.81 -6.44 15.43
CA TYR A 43 -3.11 -6.49 16.85
C TYR A 43 -4.58 -6.13 17.13
N PRO A 44 -5.20 -6.75 18.15
CA PRO A 44 -6.60 -6.47 18.50
C PRO A 44 -6.85 -5.01 18.89
N MET A 45 -5.86 -4.37 19.48
CA MET A 45 -5.87 -2.95 19.86
C MET A 45 -4.47 -2.36 19.75
N LEU A 46 -4.38 -1.06 19.57
CA LEU A 46 -3.11 -0.33 19.49
C LEU A 46 -3.25 0.98 20.32
N ASP A 47 -3.55 0.83 21.60
CA ASP A 47 -3.53 1.95 22.56
C ASP A 47 -2.11 2.19 23.12
N ASP A 48 -1.95 3.23 23.92
CA ASP A 48 -0.64 3.62 24.44
C ASP A 48 -0.08 2.61 25.45
N GLY A 49 -0.97 1.94 26.22
CA GLY A 49 -0.61 0.89 27.15
C GLY A 49 -0.06 -0.33 26.41
N PHE A 50 -0.80 -0.80 25.41
CA PHE A 50 -0.39 -1.94 24.59
C PHE A 50 0.90 -1.67 23.81
N ILE A 51 1.08 -0.44 23.28
CA ILE A 51 2.33 -0.05 22.63
C ILE A 51 3.50 -0.10 23.62
N SER A 52 3.30 0.41 24.84
CA SER A 52 4.32 0.37 25.89
C SER A 52 4.70 -1.07 26.23
N ASP A 53 3.74 -1.97 26.29
CA ASP A 53 3.95 -3.40 26.56
C ASP A 53 4.71 -4.08 25.43
N ILE A 54 4.34 -3.84 24.17
CA ILE A 54 5.05 -4.38 22.99
C ILE A 54 6.50 -3.91 22.91
N LEU A 55 6.76 -2.66 23.27
CA LEU A 55 8.12 -2.11 23.30
C LEU A 55 8.96 -2.65 24.45
N ASN A 56 8.34 -3.33 25.41
CA ASN A 56 9.06 -3.97 26.49
C ASN A 56 9.69 -5.28 26.00
N ILE A 57 11.02 -5.33 25.98
CA ILE A 57 11.83 -6.48 25.51
C ILE A 57 11.43 -7.79 26.20
N LYS A 58 10.95 -7.74 27.45
CA LYS A 58 10.52 -8.93 28.20
C LYS A 58 9.28 -9.60 27.60
N LEU A 59 8.42 -8.86 26.91
CA LEU A 59 7.20 -9.38 26.28
C LEU A 59 7.41 -9.84 24.83
N ASN A 60 8.54 -9.52 24.20
CA ASN A 60 8.86 -9.96 22.83
C ASN A 60 8.85 -11.49 22.67
N ASN A 61 9.03 -12.24 23.76
CA ASN A 61 8.97 -13.71 23.74
C ASN A 61 7.53 -14.27 23.64
N ALA A 62 6.51 -13.42 23.84
CA ALA A 62 5.11 -13.85 23.77
C ALA A 62 4.56 -13.85 22.33
N TYR A 63 5.21 -13.14 21.40
CA TYR A 63 4.70 -12.95 20.05
C TYR A 63 5.71 -13.42 19.01
N LEU A 64 5.27 -14.29 18.10
CA LEU A 64 6.01 -14.70 16.91
C LEU A 64 5.14 -14.45 15.67
N ILE A 65 5.55 -13.50 14.84
CA ILE A 65 4.87 -13.19 13.60
C ILE A 65 5.56 -13.93 12.47
N LYS A 66 4.86 -14.87 11.85
CA LYS A 66 5.29 -15.55 10.64
C LYS A 66 4.65 -14.86 9.44
N ASN A 67 5.38 -13.96 8.83
CA ASN A 67 4.91 -13.26 7.64
C ASN A 67 5.03 -14.15 6.40
N GLN A 68 4.19 -13.88 5.39
CA GLN A 68 4.46 -14.31 4.02
C GLN A 68 5.74 -13.61 3.54
N GLY A 69 6.50 -14.26 2.66
CA GLY A 69 7.76 -13.69 2.15
C GLY A 69 7.55 -12.32 1.50
N PHE A 70 8.57 -11.46 1.62
CA PHE A 70 8.62 -10.16 0.95
C PHE A 70 9.56 -10.24 -0.25
N GLU A 71 9.20 -9.55 -1.33
CA GLU A 71 10.09 -9.39 -2.48
C GLU A 71 11.32 -8.56 -2.07
N ASN A 72 12.52 -9.05 -2.44
CA ASN A 72 13.74 -8.30 -2.15
C ASN A 72 13.96 -7.22 -3.20
N ILE A 73 13.72 -5.97 -2.84
CA ILE A 73 13.94 -4.78 -3.66
C ILE A 73 15.14 -3.93 -3.20
N SER A 74 16.02 -4.46 -2.34
CA SER A 74 17.15 -3.71 -1.78
C SER A 74 18.08 -3.12 -2.84
N HIS A 75 18.23 -3.81 -3.99
CA HIS A 75 19.02 -3.33 -5.12
C HIS A 75 18.40 -2.12 -5.86
N GLN A 76 17.13 -1.80 -5.59
CA GLN A 76 16.38 -0.67 -6.15
C GLN A 76 16.03 0.39 -5.09
N GLN A 77 16.68 0.38 -3.93
CA GLN A 77 16.39 1.32 -2.83
C GLN A 77 16.46 2.78 -3.26
N ASP A 78 17.45 3.15 -4.07
CA ASP A 78 17.59 4.52 -4.58
C ASP A 78 16.38 4.94 -5.44
N TRP A 79 15.88 4.04 -6.29
CA TRP A 79 14.69 4.30 -7.10
C TRP A 79 13.43 4.41 -6.23
N PHE A 80 13.33 3.56 -5.21
CA PHE A 80 12.21 3.61 -4.27
C PHE A 80 12.14 4.97 -3.57
N ASN A 81 13.26 5.48 -3.08
CA ASN A 81 13.36 6.78 -2.44
C ASN A 81 13.04 7.93 -3.42
N LYS A 82 13.55 7.86 -4.64
CA LYS A 82 13.30 8.87 -5.67
C LYS A 82 11.83 8.88 -6.12
N ILE A 83 11.20 7.72 -6.27
CA ILE A 83 9.78 7.62 -6.61
C ILE A 83 8.93 8.17 -5.45
N SER A 84 9.27 7.85 -4.20
CA SER A 84 8.60 8.41 -3.02
C SER A 84 8.68 9.95 -3.01
N ALA A 85 9.85 10.50 -3.29
CA ALA A 85 10.04 11.95 -3.39
C ALA A 85 9.25 12.56 -4.57
N ALA A 86 9.20 11.90 -5.71
CA ALA A 86 8.42 12.33 -6.87
C ALA A 86 6.91 12.34 -6.59
N ILE A 87 6.40 11.34 -5.85
CA ILE A 87 5.00 11.30 -5.40
C ILE A 87 4.69 12.50 -4.49
N ILE A 88 5.54 12.76 -3.49
CA ILE A 88 5.36 13.88 -2.54
C ILE A 88 5.35 15.22 -3.29
N LYS A 89 6.20 15.36 -4.32
CA LYS A 89 6.31 16.57 -5.12
C LYS A 89 5.29 16.66 -6.26
N SER A 90 4.47 15.63 -6.46
CA SER A 90 3.58 15.50 -7.62
C SER A 90 4.35 15.72 -8.94
N SER A 91 5.50 15.08 -9.08
CA SER A 91 6.41 15.25 -10.21
C SER A 91 6.39 14.01 -11.11
N PRO A 92 6.26 14.18 -12.46
CA PRO A 92 6.30 13.05 -13.38
C PRO A 92 7.62 12.31 -13.34
N ILE A 93 7.56 11.01 -13.61
CA ILE A 93 8.73 10.12 -13.69
C ILE A 93 8.74 9.36 -15.00
N GLU A 94 9.92 8.89 -15.37
CA GLU A 94 10.15 8.12 -16.57
C GLU A 94 10.85 6.81 -16.24
N PHE A 95 10.42 5.71 -16.87
CA PHE A 95 11.07 4.40 -16.73
C PHE A 95 10.72 3.46 -17.89
N THR A 96 11.45 2.35 -18.00
CA THR A 96 11.14 1.28 -18.94
C THR A 96 10.36 0.17 -18.20
N TYR A 97 9.24 -0.27 -18.76
CA TYR A 97 8.40 -1.37 -18.25
C TYR A 97 7.90 -2.25 -19.38
N LYS A 98 8.16 -3.57 -19.30
CA LYS A 98 7.86 -4.52 -20.39
C LYS A 98 8.39 -4.01 -21.74
N GLU A 99 9.66 -3.64 -21.75
CA GLU A 99 10.43 -3.14 -22.92
C GLU A 99 9.83 -1.85 -23.57
N LYS A 100 8.92 -1.17 -22.88
CA LYS A 100 8.34 0.10 -23.36
C LYS A 100 8.72 1.24 -22.42
N LYS A 101 9.14 2.34 -22.99
CA LYS A 101 9.38 3.58 -22.27
C LYS A 101 8.04 4.16 -21.79
N ARG A 102 7.99 4.56 -20.52
CA ARG A 102 6.80 5.09 -19.85
C ARG A 102 7.13 6.46 -19.26
N VAL A 103 6.23 7.39 -19.44
CA VAL A 103 6.22 8.68 -18.73
C VAL A 103 4.90 8.73 -17.99
N VAL A 104 4.95 8.82 -16.66
CA VAL A 104 3.77 8.69 -15.82
C VAL A 104 3.76 9.71 -14.69
N ASN A 105 2.57 10.02 -14.20
CA ASN A 105 2.37 10.81 -13.00
C ASN A 105 2.21 9.84 -11.81
N PRO A 106 3.18 9.74 -10.89
CA PRO A 106 3.13 8.77 -9.80
C PRO A 106 2.17 9.24 -8.69
N TYR A 107 1.33 8.33 -8.19
CA TYR A 107 0.36 8.62 -7.13
C TYR A 107 0.69 7.94 -5.81
N LYS A 108 1.05 6.65 -5.83
CA LYS A 108 1.30 5.88 -4.60
C LYS A 108 2.18 4.67 -4.83
N LEU A 109 2.98 4.33 -3.83
CA LEU A 109 3.61 3.02 -3.69
C LEU A 109 2.72 2.18 -2.76
N ILE A 110 2.33 0.98 -3.21
CA ILE A 110 1.48 0.05 -2.46
C ILE A 110 2.23 -1.27 -2.30
N ASN A 111 2.26 -1.79 -1.08
CA ASN A 111 2.67 -3.17 -0.84
C ASN A 111 1.42 -4.04 -0.71
N ASN A 112 1.32 -5.05 -1.55
CA ASN A 112 0.30 -6.06 -1.43
C ASN A 112 0.93 -7.45 -1.41
N GLN A 113 0.65 -8.21 -0.36
CA GLN A 113 1.17 -9.57 -0.15
C GLN A 113 2.70 -9.66 -0.33
N GLY A 114 3.44 -8.64 0.15
CA GLY A 114 4.90 -8.61 0.09
C GLY A 114 5.50 -8.10 -1.22
N VAL A 115 4.70 -7.76 -2.21
CA VAL A 115 5.13 -7.21 -3.52
C VAL A 115 4.81 -5.73 -3.58
N TRP A 116 5.76 -4.92 -4.03
CA TRP A 116 5.57 -3.49 -4.22
C TRP A 116 5.07 -3.14 -5.61
N TYR A 117 4.11 -2.23 -5.65
CA TYR A 117 3.52 -1.69 -6.87
C TYR A 117 3.55 -0.16 -6.85
N LEU A 118 3.85 0.42 -8.00
CA LEU A 118 3.67 1.83 -8.25
C LEU A 118 2.31 2.05 -8.93
N LEU A 119 1.46 2.85 -8.30
CA LEU A 119 0.25 3.37 -8.94
C LEU A 119 0.57 4.71 -9.59
N ALA A 120 0.26 4.84 -10.86
CA ALA A 120 0.54 6.03 -11.63
C ALA A 120 -0.51 6.26 -12.73
N ASP A 121 -0.75 7.53 -13.06
CA ASP A 121 -1.51 7.93 -14.24
C ASP A 121 -0.62 7.89 -15.48
N GLU A 122 -1.01 7.10 -16.46
CA GLU A 122 -0.45 7.11 -17.81
C GLU A 122 -1.58 7.38 -18.81
N ASN A 123 -1.53 8.50 -19.50
CA ASN A 123 -2.53 8.91 -20.48
C ASN A 123 -3.97 8.91 -19.94
N GLU A 124 -4.18 9.55 -18.81
CA GLU A 124 -5.47 9.67 -18.13
C GLU A 124 -6.05 8.33 -17.62
N GLN A 125 -5.22 7.33 -17.47
CA GLN A 125 -5.58 6.03 -16.95
C GLN A 125 -4.71 5.69 -15.74
N LEU A 126 -5.35 5.38 -14.60
CA LEU A 126 -4.64 4.87 -13.43
C LEU A 126 -4.19 3.43 -13.70
N LYS A 127 -2.88 3.20 -13.61
CA LYS A 127 -2.24 1.91 -13.87
C LYS A 127 -1.37 1.48 -12.71
N SER A 128 -1.22 0.17 -12.56
CA SER A 128 -0.36 -0.47 -11.58
C SER A 128 0.87 -1.06 -12.26
N PHE A 129 2.05 -0.75 -11.74
CA PHE A 129 3.33 -1.25 -12.24
C PHE A 129 4.05 -2.00 -11.11
N THR A 130 4.38 -3.29 -11.30
CA THR A 130 5.20 -4.03 -10.34
C THR A 130 6.56 -3.35 -10.20
N PHE A 131 6.90 -2.93 -8.99
CA PHE A 131 8.09 -2.09 -8.76
C PHE A 131 9.39 -2.77 -9.20
N SER A 132 9.58 -4.03 -8.87
CA SER A 132 10.79 -4.79 -9.24
C SER A 132 10.99 -4.98 -10.76
N LYS A 133 9.93 -4.79 -11.55
CA LYS A 133 9.98 -4.88 -13.02
C LYS A 133 10.29 -3.53 -13.69
N ILE A 134 10.42 -2.45 -12.93
CA ILE A 134 10.84 -1.14 -13.42
C ILE A 134 12.32 -1.20 -13.79
N LYS A 135 12.66 -0.70 -14.95
CA LYS A 135 14.03 -0.59 -15.48
C LYS A 135 14.31 0.83 -15.94
N GLN A 136 15.58 1.22 -15.99
CA GLN A 136 16.03 2.51 -16.56
C GLN A 136 15.25 3.72 -16.00
N PHE A 137 15.09 3.76 -14.69
CA PHE A 137 14.35 4.83 -14.00
C PHE A 137 15.09 6.17 -14.14
N SER A 138 14.33 7.23 -14.44
CA SER A 138 14.82 8.61 -14.49
C SER A 138 13.80 9.56 -13.86
N TRP A 139 14.31 10.48 -13.07
CA TRP A 139 13.53 11.56 -12.45
C TRP A 139 14.42 12.76 -12.20
N SER A 140 13.94 13.97 -12.56
CA SER A 140 14.58 15.23 -12.24
C SER A 140 13.77 15.99 -11.19
N ASN A 141 14.44 16.52 -10.21
CA ASN A 141 13.85 17.35 -9.17
C ASN A 141 13.28 18.68 -9.71
N GLU A 142 13.69 19.06 -10.93
CA GLU A 142 13.26 20.25 -11.67
C GLU A 142 12.08 19.96 -12.61
N SER A 143 11.59 18.73 -12.66
CA SER A 143 10.45 18.35 -13.49
C SER A 143 9.22 19.19 -13.13
N LYS A 144 8.43 19.52 -14.16
CA LYS A 144 7.14 20.20 -13.98
C LYS A 144 6.25 19.34 -13.04
N VAL A 145 5.55 19.99 -12.14
CA VAL A 145 4.59 19.31 -11.25
C VAL A 145 3.26 19.09 -12.00
N PHE A 146 2.59 18.00 -11.70
CA PHE A 146 1.22 17.74 -12.13
C PHE A 146 0.24 18.00 -10.98
N THR A 147 -1.01 18.26 -11.34
CA THR A 147 -2.08 18.35 -10.33
C THR A 147 -2.72 16.97 -10.14
N PRO A 148 -2.62 16.37 -8.95
CA PRO A 148 -3.26 15.08 -8.69
C PRO A 148 -4.77 15.16 -8.88
N LYS A 149 -5.33 14.22 -9.63
CA LYS A 149 -6.79 14.11 -9.85
C LYS A 149 -7.44 13.49 -8.61
N LYS A 150 -8.42 14.18 -8.05
CA LYS A 150 -9.15 13.69 -6.87
C LYS A 150 -9.80 12.33 -7.13
N GLU A 151 -10.37 12.14 -8.32
CA GLU A 151 -10.95 10.87 -8.75
C GLU A 151 -9.99 9.68 -8.59
N PHE A 152 -8.70 9.85 -8.94
CA PHE A 152 -7.71 8.78 -8.78
C PHE A 152 -7.34 8.54 -7.33
N LEU A 153 -7.24 9.60 -6.52
CA LEU A 153 -7.00 9.48 -5.07
C LEU A 153 -8.16 8.75 -4.38
N ASP A 154 -9.39 9.07 -4.74
CA ASP A 154 -10.59 8.42 -4.21
C ASP A 154 -10.62 6.93 -4.63
N LYS A 155 -10.34 6.63 -5.89
CA LYS A 155 -10.23 5.23 -6.37
C LYS A 155 -9.16 4.45 -5.61
N ILE A 156 -7.99 5.03 -5.38
CA ILE A 156 -6.90 4.38 -4.65
C ILE A 156 -7.29 4.11 -3.18
N SER A 157 -8.03 5.04 -2.55
CA SER A 157 -8.42 4.91 -1.15
C SER A 157 -9.59 3.94 -0.90
N GLN A 158 -10.45 3.77 -1.89
CA GLN A 158 -11.67 2.95 -1.78
C GLN A 158 -11.48 1.53 -2.33
N ASN A 159 -10.40 1.26 -3.04
CA ASN A 159 -10.19 -0.01 -3.72
C ASN A 159 -9.28 -0.92 -2.90
N ASP A 160 -9.76 -2.09 -2.55
CA ASP A 160 -9.01 -3.11 -1.81
C ASP A 160 -8.05 -3.90 -2.72
N THR A 161 -8.10 -3.66 -4.05
CA THR A 161 -7.23 -4.31 -5.02
C THR A 161 -6.11 -3.38 -5.50
N ASN A 162 -5.04 -3.95 -6.05
CA ASN A 162 -3.95 -3.19 -6.69
C ASN A 162 -4.18 -2.94 -8.18
N TRP A 163 -5.28 -3.40 -8.71
CA TRP A 163 -5.58 -3.35 -10.12
C TRP A 163 -6.70 -2.34 -10.38
N PHE A 164 -6.47 -1.48 -11.34
CA PHE A 164 -7.38 -0.39 -11.70
C PHE A 164 -7.78 -0.54 -13.16
N SER A 165 -8.74 -1.44 -13.45
CA SER A 165 -9.39 -1.51 -14.74
C SER A 165 -10.59 -0.54 -14.78
N GLN A 166 -10.94 -0.09 -15.98
CA GLN A 166 -12.18 0.67 -16.17
C GLN A 166 -13.42 -0.23 -16.08
N GLU A 167 -13.26 -1.52 -16.39
CA GLU A 167 -14.33 -2.53 -16.33
C GLU A 167 -13.99 -3.55 -15.24
N LEU A 168 -14.92 -3.73 -14.32
CA LEU A 168 -14.83 -4.79 -13.32
C LEU A 168 -15.47 -6.06 -13.87
N ILE A 169 -14.80 -7.15 -13.71
CA ILE A 169 -15.27 -8.49 -14.05
C ILE A 169 -16.01 -9.05 -12.83
N GLU A 170 -17.26 -9.44 -12.97
CA GLU A 170 -17.96 -10.18 -11.95
C GLU A 170 -17.60 -11.65 -12.04
N VAL A 171 -17.10 -12.20 -10.94
CA VAL A 171 -16.76 -13.62 -10.81
C VAL A 171 -17.65 -14.24 -9.74
N VAL A 172 -18.28 -15.37 -10.09
CA VAL A 172 -19.08 -16.15 -9.15
C VAL A 172 -18.32 -17.42 -8.82
N LEU A 173 -18.07 -17.64 -7.53
CA LEU A 173 -17.35 -18.78 -6.99
C LEU A 173 -18.34 -19.71 -6.27
N GLU A 174 -18.26 -21.00 -6.55
CA GLU A 174 -18.90 -22.03 -5.76
C GLU A 174 -17.88 -22.61 -4.78
N ILE A 175 -18.18 -22.55 -3.50
CA ILE A 175 -17.28 -22.93 -2.42
C ILE A 175 -17.92 -24.05 -1.61
N ASN A 176 -17.22 -25.16 -1.45
CA ASN A 176 -17.69 -26.26 -0.62
C ASN A 176 -17.80 -25.84 0.84
N ASN A 177 -18.86 -26.26 1.53
CA ASN A 177 -19.10 -25.92 2.92
C ASN A 177 -18.00 -26.41 3.89
N THR A 178 -17.21 -27.40 3.51
CA THR A 178 -16.02 -27.81 4.28
C THR A 178 -14.96 -26.73 4.36
N ALA A 179 -14.90 -25.84 3.37
CA ALA A 179 -13.98 -24.71 3.31
C ALA A 179 -14.55 -23.44 3.97
N LYS A 180 -15.81 -23.44 4.44
CA LYS A 180 -16.54 -22.27 4.92
C LYS A 180 -15.80 -21.53 6.03
N GLU A 181 -15.33 -22.25 7.05
CA GLU A 181 -14.59 -21.66 8.17
C GLU A 181 -13.30 -20.96 7.71
N TYR A 182 -12.56 -21.59 6.81
CA TYR A 182 -11.32 -21.04 6.25
C TYR A 182 -11.59 -19.82 5.39
N PHE A 183 -12.63 -19.86 4.57
CA PHE A 183 -13.02 -18.75 3.69
C PHE A 183 -13.45 -17.50 4.46
N PHE A 184 -14.21 -17.67 5.55
CA PHE A 184 -14.66 -16.52 6.36
C PHE A 184 -13.64 -16.07 7.42
N ARG A 185 -12.60 -16.84 7.65
CA ARG A 185 -11.55 -16.50 8.62
C ARG A 185 -10.73 -15.27 8.19
N LYS A 186 -10.60 -15.05 6.88
CA LYS A 186 -9.89 -13.89 6.33
C LYS A 186 -10.76 -13.23 5.27
N ASP A 187 -10.67 -11.93 5.18
CA ASP A 187 -11.31 -11.16 4.10
C ASP A 187 -10.36 -11.10 2.91
N THR A 188 -10.41 -12.12 2.05
CA THR A 188 -9.49 -12.29 0.94
C THR A 188 -10.04 -11.81 -0.40
N LEU A 189 -11.38 -11.75 -0.53
CA LEU A 189 -12.04 -11.33 -1.76
C LEU A 189 -12.60 -9.91 -1.62
N PRO A 190 -12.26 -8.99 -2.55
CA PRO A 190 -12.81 -7.64 -2.55
C PRO A 190 -14.31 -7.66 -2.86
N ASN A 191 -15.05 -6.77 -2.20
CA ASN A 191 -16.49 -6.55 -2.48
C ASN A 191 -17.33 -7.85 -2.58
N LYS A 192 -17.00 -8.88 -1.77
CA LYS A 192 -17.68 -10.17 -1.81
C LYS A 192 -19.14 -10.07 -1.34
N GLN A 193 -20.02 -10.78 -2.05
CA GLN A 193 -21.44 -10.93 -1.70
C GLN A 193 -21.81 -12.41 -1.73
N ILE A 194 -22.48 -12.89 -0.69
CA ILE A 194 -23.02 -14.24 -0.66
C ILE A 194 -24.32 -14.22 -1.46
N LEU A 195 -24.37 -15.01 -2.53
CA LEU A 195 -25.55 -15.11 -3.40
C LEU A 195 -26.53 -16.18 -2.94
N GLU A 196 -26.01 -17.37 -2.62
CA GLU A 196 -26.80 -18.53 -2.25
C GLU A 196 -26.04 -19.40 -1.23
N GLN A 197 -26.79 -20.05 -0.34
CA GLN A 197 -26.23 -21.02 0.60
C GLN A 197 -27.06 -22.31 0.54
N LYS A 198 -26.42 -23.42 0.20
CA LYS A 198 -26.98 -24.76 0.14
C LYS A 198 -26.35 -25.69 1.17
N GLU A 199 -26.83 -26.91 1.28
CA GLU A 199 -26.34 -27.89 2.25
C GLU A 199 -24.85 -28.22 2.06
N ASN A 200 -24.39 -28.35 0.81
CA ASN A 200 -23.03 -28.80 0.49
C ASN A 200 -22.09 -27.66 0.04
N TYR A 201 -22.64 -26.53 -0.40
CA TYR A 201 -21.84 -25.41 -0.93
C TYR A 201 -22.54 -24.07 -0.70
N PHE A 202 -21.80 -23.00 -0.88
CA PHE A 202 -22.32 -21.63 -0.99
C PHE A 202 -21.68 -20.92 -2.17
N THR A 203 -22.39 -19.97 -2.75
CA THR A 203 -21.91 -19.18 -3.87
C THR A 203 -21.63 -17.75 -3.43
N VAL A 204 -20.50 -17.23 -3.90
CA VAL A 204 -20.04 -15.87 -3.61
C VAL A 204 -19.77 -15.16 -4.91
N SER A 205 -20.34 -13.96 -5.08
CA SER A 205 -19.95 -13.03 -6.13
C SER A 205 -18.88 -12.07 -5.61
N THR A 206 -17.93 -11.75 -6.47
CA THR A 206 -16.92 -10.71 -6.24
C THR A 206 -16.69 -9.94 -7.54
N LYS A 207 -16.27 -8.68 -7.45
CA LYS A 207 -15.90 -7.85 -8.59
C LYS A 207 -14.42 -7.57 -8.55
N VAL A 208 -13.70 -7.97 -9.58
CA VAL A 208 -12.25 -7.83 -9.72
C VAL A 208 -11.90 -7.09 -11.00
N SER A 209 -10.76 -6.46 -11.04
CA SER A 209 -10.25 -5.79 -12.25
C SER A 209 -9.50 -6.74 -13.17
N TYR A 210 -9.09 -7.92 -12.67
CA TYR A 210 -8.32 -8.90 -13.39
C TYR A 210 -8.58 -10.30 -12.83
N ASP A 211 -8.81 -11.27 -13.69
CA ASP A 211 -9.20 -12.63 -13.33
C ASP A 211 -8.17 -13.40 -12.50
N ASP A 212 -6.87 -13.17 -12.74
CA ASP A 212 -5.79 -13.76 -11.94
C ASP A 212 -5.80 -13.36 -10.46
N GLU A 213 -6.55 -12.31 -10.08
CA GLU A 213 -6.71 -11.91 -8.67
C GLU A 213 -7.37 -13.04 -7.86
N ILE A 214 -8.27 -13.81 -8.49
CA ILE A 214 -8.99 -14.91 -7.86
C ILE A 214 -8.10 -16.14 -7.65
N LEU A 215 -7.10 -16.36 -8.51
CA LEU A 215 -6.22 -17.54 -8.42
C LEU A 215 -5.26 -17.52 -7.23
N ARG A 216 -5.24 -16.43 -6.46
CA ARG A 216 -4.36 -16.23 -5.29
C ARG A 216 -5.09 -16.30 -3.94
N VAL A 217 -6.38 -16.61 -3.97
CA VAL A 217 -7.26 -16.68 -2.79
C VAL A 217 -7.24 -18.05 -2.14
#